data_0a144b6fbb3e4cf409b4181fda93ef16
#
_entry.id   0a144b6fbb3e4cf409b4181fda93ef16
#
_cell.length_a   1.000
_cell.length_b   1.000
_cell.length_c   1.000
_cell.angle_alpha   90.00
_cell.angle_beta   90.00
_cell.angle_gamma   90.00
#
_symmetry.space_group_name_H-M   'P 1'
#
loop_
_entity.id
_entity.type
_entity.pdbx_description
1 polymer ?
#
loop_
_entity_poly.entity_id
_entity_poly.type
_entity_poly.pdbx_seq_one_letter_code
_entity_poly.pdbx_strand_id
1 'polypeptide(L)'
;PYGGRLTVAHRQLHLGAFMRPVVIHTGGWRYHPNSTDSDTSCSGWALMALRSAKLNGASIPDEAITAAVEYLKRHQQKDTGSFGYTDTNNHAKSLSGMGLLCLELTGFHGSPETVRAADYVMKTFRSLPGDQFEFYGNYYNSQGTFQIGGRYWAEYAAWMYETYLATQTENGSWDSREAGRVYGTAMMALAFTVPYRQLPIYQRDETVDETEK
;
A
#
# COMPACT_ATOMS: atom_id res chain seq x y z
N PRO A 1 -7.03 -32.41 -19.11
CA PRO A 1 -7.09 -32.73 -17.70
C PRO A 1 -5.73 -32.45 -17.06
N TYR A 2 -5.48 -31.18 -16.71
CA TYR A 2 -4.33 -30.79 -15.89
C TYR A 2 -4.87 -30.31 -14.56
N GLY A 3 -5.32 -31.25 -13.73
CA GLY A 3 -5.87 -31.00 -12.39
C GLY A 3 -4.93 -31.44 -11.26
N GLY A 4 -3.62 -31.27 -11.41
CA GLY A 4 -2.69 -31.47 -10.31
C GLY A 4 -2.72 -30.29 -9.35
N ARG A 5 -3.29 -30.44 -8.15
CA ARG A 5 -3.11 -29.49 -7.06
C ARG A 5 -1.61 -29.42 -6.74
N LEU A 6 -0.97 -28.29 -7.02
CA LEU A 6 0.38 -28.03 -6.58
C LEU A 6 0.43 -28.19 -5.03
N THR A 7 1.31 -29.02 -4.53
CA THR A 7 1.52 -29.17 -3.09
C THR A 7 2.04 -27.85 -2.51
N VAL A 8 1.84 -27.62 -1.21
CA VAL A 8 2.34 -26.42 -0.51
C VAL A 8 3.85 -26.23 -0.77
N ALA A 9 4.62 -27.33 -0.79
CA ALA A 9 6.06 -27.31 -1.09
C ALA A 9 6.36 -26.81 -2.51
N HIS A 10 5.59 -27.20 -3.52
CA HIS A 10 5.76 -26.69 -4.90
C HIS A 10 5.41 -25.20 -5.01
N ARG A 11 4.38 -24.73 -4.29
CA ARG A 11 4.02 -23.31 -4.24
C ARG A 11 5.11 -22.48 -3.56
N GLN A 12 5.73 -23.00 -2.49
CA GLN A 12 6.82 -22.35 -1.76
C GLN A 12 8.10 -22.25 -2.61
N LEU A 13 8.45 -23.31 -3.35
CA LEU A 13 9.61 -23.31 -4.25
C LEU A 13 9.47 -22.30 -5.38
N HIS A 14 8.28 -22.20 -5.99
CA HIS A 14 8.04 -21.24 -7.07
C HIS A 14 8.03 -19.80 -6.58
N LEU A 15 7.40 -19.49 -5.45
CA LEU A 15 7.43 -18.15 -4.85
C LEU A 15 8.85 -17.75 -4.40
N GLY A 16 9.57 -18.64 -3.73
CA GLY A 16 10.94 -18.39 -3.29
C GLY A 16 11.93 -18.21 -4.45
N ALA A 17 11.78 -18.99 -5.52
CA ALA A 17 12.62 -18.89 -6.73
C ALA A 17 12.31 -17.62 -7.54
N PHE A 18 11.03 -17.20 -7.60
CA PHE A 18 10.59 -16.02 -8.33
C PHE A 18 10.99 -14.71 -7.62
N MET A 19 11.06 -14.72 -6.29
CA MET A 19 11.35 -13.52 -5.49
C MET A 19 12.84 -13.30 -5.20
N ARG A 20 13.69 -14.34 -5.28
CA ARG A 20 15.13 -14.24 -5.02
C ARG A 20 15.94 -13.37 -6.00
N PRO A 21 15.66 -13.37 -7.32
CA PRO A 21 16.47 -12.59 -8.27
C PRO A 21 16.07 -11.13 -8.39
N VAL A 22 15.01 -10.68 -7.71
CA VAL A 22 14.34 -9.41 -8.00
C VAL A 22 14.67 -8.31 -6.99
N VAL A 23 15.33 -8.63 -5.88
CA VAL A 23 15.77 -7.61 -4.91
C VAL A 23 17.01 -6.90 -5.48
N ILE A 24 16.83 -5.66 -5.89
CA ILE A 24 17.97 -4.80 -6.22
C ILE A 24 18.81 -4.61 -4.94
N HIS A 25 20.13 -4.45 -5.06
CA HIS A 25 21.06 -4.27 -3.94
C HIS A 25 20.66 -3.21 -2.91
N THR A 26 19.72 -2.33 -3.27
CA THR A 26 19.18 -1.27 -2.41
C THR A 26 17.95 -1.70 -1.58
N GLY A 27 17.41 -2.90 -1.75
CA GLY A 27 16.18 -3.36 -1.11
C GLY A 27 14.88 -2.92 -1.82
N GLY A 28 14.98 -2.32 -3.01
CA GLY A 28 13.83 -1.88 -3.81
C GLY A 28 13.57 -2.77 -5.04
N TRP A 29 12.48 -2.48 -5.74
CA TRP A 29 12.06 -3.17 -6.97
C TRP A 29 11.70 -2.17 -8.07
N ARG A 30 11.68 -2.68 -9.32
CA ARG A 30 11.27 -1.98 -10.53
C ARG A 30 10.41 -2.90 -11.40
N TYR A 31 9.93 -2.39 -12.53
CA TYR A 31 9.06 -3.11 -13.48
C TYR A 31 9.71 -4.33 -14.14
N HIS A 32 11.03 -4.39 -14.21
CA HIS A 32 11.76 -5.49 -14.85
C HIS A 32 12.75 -6.15 -13.90
N PRO A 33 12.93 -7.47 -13.97
CA PRO A 33 13.81 -8.22 -13.06
C PRO A 33 15.28 -7.76 -13.07
N ASN A 34 15.75 -7.24 -14.19
CA ASN A 34 17.15 -6.82 -14.38
C ASN A 34 17.33 -5.29 -14.30
N SER A 35 16.36 -4.58 -13.76
CA SER A 35 16.50 -3.14 -13.54
C SER A 35 17.63 -2.84 -12.55
N THR A 36 18.36 -1.78 -12.81
CA THR A 36 19.42 -1.29 -11.90
C THR A 36 18.91 -0.18 -10.98
N ASP A 37 17.72 0.32 -11.21
CA ASP A 37 17.00 1.32 -10.43
C ASP A 37 15.76 0.71 -9.76
N SER A 38 15.13 1.49 -8.89
CA SER A 38 13.94 1.07 -8.13
C SER A 38 13.00 2.25 -7.92
N ASP A 39 11.72 1.95 -7.64
CA ASP A 39 10.74 2.96 -7.27
C ASP A 39 9.86 2.52 -6.10
N THR A 40 9.24 3.48 -5.44
CA THR A 40 8.41 3.26 -4.24
C THR A 40 7.15 2.45 -4.54
N SER A 41 6.52 2.62 -5.71
CA SER A 41 5.30 1.88 -6.03
C SER A 41 5.56 0.40 -6.26
N CYS A 42 6.56 0.06 -7.08
CA CYS A 42 6.97 -1.33 -7.30
C CYS A 42 7.49 -1.99 -6.01
N SER A 43 8.26 -1.24 -5.22
CA SER A 43 8.80 -1.72 -3.95
C SER A 43 7.69 -1.95 -2.91
N GLY A 44 6.69 -1.09 -2.85
CA GLY A 44 5.52 -1.26 -1.99
C GLY A 44 4.72 -2.51 -2.36
N TRP A 45 4.48 -2.75 -3.66
CA TRP A 45 3.80 -3.96 -4.12
C TRP A 45 4.59 -5.23 -3.79
N ALA A 46 5.90 -5.20 -4.01
CA ALA A 46 6.76 -6.33 -3.67
C ALA A 46 6.74 -6.63 -2.17
N LEU A 47 6.82 -5.60 -1.32
CA LEU A 47 6.76 -5.76 0.14
C LEU A 47 5.42 -6.34 0.60
N MET A 48 4.29 -5.86 0.07
CA MET A 48 2.98 -6.42 0.34
C MET A 48 2.88 -7.88 -0.10
N ALA A 49 3.44 -8.23 -1.28
CA ALA A 49 3.46 -9.60 -1.77
C ALA A 49 4.33 -10.52 -0.87
N LEU A 50 5.50 -10.06 -0.44
CA LEU A 50 6.36 -10.80 0.51
C LEU A 50 5.64 -11.05 1.84
N ARG A 51 5.01 -10.03 2.40
CA ARG A 51 4.23 -10.17 3.62
C ARG A 51 3.06 -11.14 3.44
N SER A 52 2.29 -11.00 2.37
CA SER A 52 1.17 -11.90 2.07
C SER A 52 1.65 -13.34 1.94
N ALA A 53 2.75 -13.58 1.25
CA ALA A 53 3.34 -14.90 1.10
C ALA A 53 3.77 -15.48 2.46
N LYS A 54 4.42 -14.68 3.32
CA LYS A 54 4.84 -15.08 4.67
C LYS A 54 3.64 -15.43 5.56
N LEU A 55 2.57 -14.63 5.55
CA LEU A 55 1.34 -14.91 6.30
C LEU A 55 0.65 -16.20 5.84
N ASN A 56 0.83 -16.59 4.59
CA ASN A 56 0.31 -17.85 4.02
C ASN A 56 1.32 -19.01 4.12
N GLY A 57 2.33 -18.89 4.99
CA GLY A 57 3.26 -19.98 5.33
C GLY A 57 4.41 -20.16 4.35
N ALA A 58 4.65 -19.21 3.42
CA ALA A 58 5.84 -19.26 2.59
C ALA A 58 7.10 -18.91 3.39
N SER A 59 8.20 -19.59 3.09
CA SER A 59 9.51 -19.29 3.70
C SER A 59 10.11 -18.05 3.05
N ILE A 60 9.80 -16.88 3.59
CA ILE A 60 10.36 -15.60 3.19
C ILE A 60 11.43 -15.18 4.18
N PRO A 61 12.67 -14.91 3.73
CA PRO A 61 13.74 -14.42 4.60
C PRO A 61 13.34 -13.07 5.22
N ASP A 62 13.56 -12.92 6.54
CA ASP A 62 13.26 -11.66 7.24
C ASP A 62 14.09 -10.49 6.71
N GLU A 63 15.31 -10.78 6.25
CA GLU A 63 16.21 -9.80 5.64
C GLU A 63 15.62 -9.16 4.38
N ALA A 64 14.81 -9.89 3.60
CA ALA A 64 14.16 -9.35 2.41
C ALA A 64 13.09 -8.31 2.77
N ILE A 65 12.30 -8.58 3.83
CA ILE A 65 11.31 -7.64 4.34
C ILE A 65 12.01 -6.43 4.97
N THR A 66 13.02 -6.67 5.79
CA THR A 66 13.80 -5.60 6.43
C THR A 66 14.45 -4.68 5.41
N ALA A 67 15.09 -5.22 4.37
CA ALA A 67 15.71 -4.43 3.31
C ALA A 67 14.68 -3.57 2.56
N ALA A 68 13.49 -4.11 2.30
CA ALA A 68 12.38 -3.37 1.66
C ALA A 68 11.86 -2.24 2.54
N VAL A 69 11.71 -2.47 3.83
CA VAL A 69 11.30 -1.43 4.79
C VAL A 69 12.34 -0.32 4.86
N GLU A 70 13.61 -0.65 4.97
CA GLU A 70 14.69 0.34 5.00
C GLU A 70 14.77 1.12 3.67
N TYR A 71 14.48 0.47 2.54
CA TYR A 71 14.32 1.16 1.26
C TYR A 71 13.22 2.22 1.33
N LEU A 72 12.02 1.87 1.78
CA LEU A 72 10.90 2.81 1.92
C LEU A 72 11.23 3.97 2.86
N LYS A 73 11.83 3.69 4.02
CA LYS A 73 12.24 4.73 4.99
C LYS A 73 13.22 5.73 4.38
N ARG A 74 14.15 5.28 3.52
CA ARG A 74 15.07 6.18 2.81
C ARG A 74 14.38 7.06 1.78
N HIS A 75 13.20 6.67 1.27
CA HIS A 75 12.38 7.44 0.34
C HIS A 75 11.38 8.35 1.03
N GLN A 76 11.27 8.28 2.35
CA GLN A 76 10.45 9.20 3.14
C GLN A 76 11.19 10.50 3.39
N GLN A 77 10.57 11.62 3.05
CA GLN A 77 11.06 12.95 3.38
C GLN A 77 10.83 13.20 4.88
N LYS A 78 11.89 13.47 5.63
CA LYS A 78 11.87 13.56 7.10
C LYS A 78 11.02 14.72 7.63
N ASP A 79 11.02 15.84 6.92
CA ASP A 79 10.33 17.05 7.36
C ASP A 79 8.82 17.01 7.09
N THR A 80 8.41 16.38 5.99
CA THR A 80 6.99 16.35 5.58
C THR A 80 6.30 15.03 5.84
N GLY A 81 7.04 13.91 5.85
CA GLY A 81 6.48 12.57 5.92
C GLY A 81 6.05 11.99 4.57
N SER A 82 6.15 12.76 3.48
CA SER A 82 5.82 12.29 2.12
C SER A 82 6.81 11.24 1.62
N PHE A 83 6.34 10.39 0.70
CA PHE A 83 7.19 9.44 0.01
C PHE A 83 7.49 9.89 -1.42
N GLY A 84 8.75 9.79 -1.81
CA GLY A 84 9.18 10.06 -3.16
C GLY A 84 9.08 8.83 -4.06
N TYR A 85 9.10 9.05 -5.38
CA TYR A 85 8.99 7.95 -6.35
C TYR A 85 10.30 7.17 -6.47
N THR A 86 11.36 7.83 -6.90
CA THR A 86 12.71 7.24 -7.06
C THR A 86 13.72 7.77 -6.04
N ASP A 87 13.38 8.87 -5.39
CA ASP A 87 14.19 9.54 -4.35
C ASP A 87 13.26 10.40 -3.47
N THR A 88 13.81 11.09 -2.47
CA THR A 88 13.04 11.95 -1.57
C THR A 88 12.53 13.25 -2.21
N ASN A 89 13.05 13.66 -3.37
CA ASN A 89 12.70 14.94 -3.99
C ASN A 89 11.51 14.82 -4.95
N ASN A 90 11.34 13.63 -5.56
CA ASN A 90 10.24 13.34 -6.48
C ASN A 90 9.03 12.76 -5.73
N HIS A 91 8.51 13.51 -4.77
CA HIS A 91 7.38 13.07 -3.94
C HIS A 91 6.04 13.28 -4.64
N ALA A 92 5.13 12.33 -4.42
CA ALA A 92 3.77 12.41 -4.92
C ALA A 92 2.76 12.08 -3.80
N LYS A 93 1.65 12.84 -3.74
CA LYS A 93 0.58 12.61 -2.78
C LYS A 93 0.02 11.19 -2.84
N SER A 94 -0.06 10.63 -4.05
CA SER A 94 -0.55 9.28 -4.31
C SER A 94 0.33 8.16 -3.74
N LEU A 95 1.64 8.41 -3.48
CA LEU A 95 2.57 7.40 -2.94
C LEU A 95 2.60 7.36 -1.42
N SER A 96 2.16 8.42 -0.74
CA SER A 96 2.30 8.51 0.72
C SER A 96 1.38 7.54 1.45
N GLY A 97 0.19 7.26 0.91
CA GLY A 97 -0.67 6.18 1.40
C GLY A 97 -0.06 4.79 1.26
N MET A 98 0.64 4.54 0.15
CA MET A 98 1.39 3.29 -0.07
C MET A 98 2.50 3.13 0.98
N GLY A 99 3.30 4.17 1.20
CA GLY A 99 4.36 4.16 2.21
C GLY A 99 3.81 3.93 3.63
N LEU A 100 2.74 4.64 3.99
CA LEU A 100 2.03 4.46 5.25
C LEU A 100 1.56 3.00 5.42
N LEU A 101 0.85 2.48 4.42
CA LEU A 101 0.35 1.10 4.43
C LEU A 101 1.50 0.08 4.64
N CYS A 102 2.58 0.23 3.89
CA CYS A 102 3.72 -0.68 3.99
C CYS A 102 4.36 -0.67 5.39
N LEU A 103 4.51 0.49 6.01
CA LEU A 103 5.02 0.61 7.38
C LEU A 103 4.08 -0.06 8.39
N GLU A 104 2.78 0.19 8.29
CA GLU A 104 1.76 -0.45 9.14
C GLU A 104 1.80 -1.98 9.02
N LEU A 105 1.79 -2.50 7.80
CA LEU A 105 1.81 -3.94 7.54
C LEU A 105 3.09 -4.65 7.98
N THR A 106 4.15 -3.92 8.25
CA THR A 106 5.46 -4.49 8.64
C THR A 106 5.84 -4.25 10.11
N GLY A 107 4.87 -3.83 10.93
CA GLY A 107 5.03 -3.74 12.37
C GLY A 107 5.60 -2.40 12.87
N PHE A 108 5.53 -1.35 12.05
CA PHE A 108 5.96 0.00 12.43
C PHE A 108 4.80 0.89 12.90
N HIS A 109 3.70 0.27 13.38
CA HIS A 109 2.58 1.00 13.95
C HIS A 109 3.05 1.97 15.06
N GLY A 110 2.57 3.22 15.00
CA GLY A 110 2.95 4.25 15.97
C GLY A 110 4.40 4.74 15.89
N SER A 111 5.22 4.24 14.96
CA SER A 111 6.58 4.77 14.79
C SER A 111 6.56 6.21 14.30
N PRO A 112 7.63 7.00 14.56
CA PRO A 112 7.72 8.36 14.06
C PRO A 112 7.57 8.46 12.53
N GLU A 113 8.04 7.46 11.78
CA GLU A 113 7.90 7.38 10.33
C GLU A 113 6.45 7.22 9.91
N THR A 114 5.73 6.32 10.56
CA THR A 114 4.32 6.03 10.31
C THR A 114 3.43 7.22 10.63
N VAL A 115 3.65 7.84 11.80
CA VAL A 115 2.89 9.03 12.23
C VAL A 115 3.12 10.19 11.25
N ARG A 116 4.38 10.47 10.84
CA ARG A 116 4.66 11.51 9.84
C ARG A 116 3.98 11.24 8.49
N ALA A 117 3.97 9.97 8.06
CA ALA A 117 3.28 9.57 6.82
C ALA A 117 1.77 9.82 6.91
N ALA A 118 1.15 9.42 8.02
CA ALA A 118 -0.26 9.65 8.28
C ALA A 118 -0.61 11.14 8.32
N ASP A 119 0.16 11.93 9.04
CA ASP A 119 -0.02 13.39 9.12
C ASP A 119 0.10 14.06 7.74
N TYR A 120 1.03 13.60 6.90
CA TYR A 120 1.13 14.08 5.52
C TYR A 120 -0.11 13.72 4.69
N VAL A 121 -0.60 12.48 4.79
CA VAL A 121 -1.85 12.08 4.14
C VAL A 121 -2.99 12.99 4.59
N MET A 122 -3.16 13.21 5.91
CA MET A 122 -4.21 14.08 6.46
C MET A 122 -4.10 15.53 6.00
N LYS A 123 -2.91 16.01 5.76
CA LYS A 123 -2.68 17.37 5.24
C LYS A 123 -3.03 17.51 3.77
N THR A 124 -2.93 16.43 2.99
CA THR A 124 -2.96 16.51 1.51
C THR A 124 -4.13 15.80 0.84
N PHE A 125 -4.84 14.89 1.52
CA PHE A 125 -5.86 14.04 0.89
C PHE A 125 -6.98 14.83 0.22
N ARG A 126 -7.39 15.97 0.78
CA ARG A 126 -8.43 16.82 0.18
C ARG A 126 -8.04 17.46 -1.15
N SER A 127 -6.74 17.47 -1.48
CA SER A 127 -6.22 17.93 -2.77
C SER A 127 -5.97 16.81 -3.76
N LEU A 128 -6.38 15.58 -3.44
CA LEU A 128 -6.23 14.42 -4.32
C LEU A 128 -7.23 14.41 -5.50
N PRO A 129 -8.51 14.82 -5.34
CA PRO A 129 -9.43 14.86 -6.46
C PRO A 129 -8.90 15.72 -7.62
N GLY A 130 -8.93 15.13 -8.85
CA GLY A 130 -8.38 15.74 -10.05
C GLY A 130 -6.88 15.56 -10.27
N ASP A 131 -6.17 14.93 -9.33
CA ASP A 131 -4.77 14.52 -9.54
C ASP A 131 -4.66 13.43 -10.60
N GLN A 132 -3.50 13.33 -11.26
CA GLN A 132 -3.26 12.29 -12.28
C GLN A 132 -3.47 10.88 -11.73
N PHE A 133 -3.02 10.63 -10.49
CA PHE A 133 -3.09 9.34 -9.81
C PHE A 133 -4.11 9.35 -8.66
N GLU A 134 -5.23 10.03 -8.86
CA GLU A 134 -6.27 10.23 -7.86
C GLU A 134 -6.78 8.90 -7.28
N PHE A 135 -7.19 7.96 -8.14
CA PHE A 135 -7.78 6.70 -7.70
C PHE A 135 -6.77 5.76 -7.07
N TYR A 136 -5.54 5.75 -7.58
CA TYR A 136 -4.42 5.05 -6.95
C TYR A 136 -4.15 5.59 -5.55
N GLY A 137 -4.00 6.91 -5.44
CA GLY A 137 -3.76 7.57 -4.16
C GLY A 137 -4.89 7.34 -3.16
N ASN A 138 -6.16 7.43 -3.60
CA ASN A 138 -7.31 7.19 -2.74
C ASN A 138 -7.33 5.75 -2.20
N TYR A 139 -7.06 4.75 -3.04
CA TYR A 139 -6.98 3.36 -2.61
C TYR A 139 -5.94 3.16 -1.52
N TYR A 140 -4.70 3.62 -1.72
CA TYR A 140 -3.64 3.43 -0.73
C TYR A 140 -3.80 4.30 0.51
N ASN A 141 -4.32 5.51 0.37
CA ASN A 141 -4.66 6.35 1.52
C ASN A 141 -5.74 5.69 2.39
N SER A 142 -6.78 5.11 1.78
CA SER A 142 -7.83 4.41 2.52
C SER A 142 -7.28 3.20 3.29
N GLN A 143 -6.41 2.41 2.66
CA GLN A 143 -5.76 1.27 3.31
C GLN A 143 -4.83 1.71 4.45
N GLY A 144 -3.96 2.70 4.19
CA GLY A 144 -2.99 3.17 5.17
C GLY A 144 -3.66 3.84 6.38
N THR A 145 -4.65 4.72 6.15
CA THR A 145 -5.38 5.39 7.23
C THR A 145 -6.24 4.42 8.04
N PHE A 146 -6.78 3.38 7.39
CA PHE A 146 -7.49 2.31 8.10
C PHE A 146 -6.54 1.50 9.00
N GLN A 147 -5.34 1.17 8.53
CA GLN A 147 -4.38 0.40 9.32
C GLN A 147 -3.88 1.17 10.54
N ILE A 148 -3.53 2.45 10.41
CA ILE A 148 -3.16 3.27 11.57
C ILE A 148 -4.37 3.57 12.47
N GLY A 149 -5.57 3.69 11.91
CA GLY A 149 -6.84 3.78 12.63
C GLY A 149 -7.12 5.12 13.32
N GLY A 150 -7.92 5.07 14.41
CA GLY A 150 -8.26 6.22 15.22
C GLY A 150 -8.80 7.40 14.41
N ARG A 151 -8.33 8.62 14.73
CA ARG A 151 -8.73 9.86 14.04
C ARG A 151 -8.40 9.86 12.55
N TYR A 152 -7.30 9.20 12.15
CA TYR A 152 -6.84 9.19 10.77
C TYR A 152 -7.87 8.51 9.85
N TRP A 153 -8.33 7.33 10.26
CA TRP A 153 -9.39 6.64 9.52
C TRP A 153 -10.71 7.36 9.58
N ALA A 154 -11.14 7.79 10.77
CA ALA A 154 -12.45 8.42 10.95
C ALA A 154 -12.62 9.66 10.05
N GLU A 155 -11.63 10.54 10.02
CA GLU A 155 -11.67 11.76 9.21
C GLU A 155 -11.54 11.45 7.70
N TYR A 156 -10.59 10.56 7.34
CA TYR A 156 -10.38 10.18 5.95
C TYR A 156 -11.62 9.49 5.36
N ALA A 157 -12.19 8.52 6.08
CA ALA A 157 -13.36 7.76 5.62
C ALA A 157 -14.57 8.66 5.41
N ALA A 158 -14.88 9.55 6.37
CA ALA A 158 -15.99 10.48 6.26
C ALA A 158 -15.88 11.32 4.97
N TRP A 159 -14.71 11.90 4.74
CA TRP A 159 -14.45 12.70 3.54
C TRP A 159 -14.50 11.85 2.25
N MET A 160 -13.90 10.66 2.27
CA MET A 160 -13.84 9.79 1.11
C MET A 160 -15.24 9.38 0.66
N TYR A 161 -16.08 8.93 1.59
CA TYR A 161 -17.45 8.55 1.27
C TYR A 161 -18.26 9.75 0.74
N GLU A 162 -18.19 10.89 1.41
CA GLU A 162 -18.90 12.10 0.97
C GLU A 162 -18.47 12.53 -0.44
N THR A 163 -17.14 12.63 -0.66
CA THR A 163 -16.60 13.15 -1.92
C THR A 163 -16.86 12.21 -3.08
N TYR A 164 -16.56 10.91 -2.92
CA TYR A 164 -16.58 10.01 -4.07
C TYR A 164 -17.95 9.40 -4.34
N LEU A 165 -18.83 9.24 -3.36
CA LEU A 165 -20.21 8.86 -3.66
C LEU A 165 -20.95 9.95 -4.43
N ALA A 166 -20.64 11.21 -4.17
CA ALA A 166 -21.21 12.34 -4.92
C ALA A 166 -20.75 12.39 -6.39
N THR A 167 -19.65 11.72 -6.75
CA THR A 167 -19.10 11.69 -8.13
C THR A 167 -19.39 10.37 -8.86
N GLN A 168 -20.13 9.45 -8.23
CA GLN A 168 -20.53 8.21 -8.86
C GLN A 168 -21.50 8.50 -10.03
N THR A 169 -21.25 7.90 -11.19
CA THR A 169 -22.13 8.02 -12.34
C THR A 169 -23.43 7.25 -12.15
N GLU A 170 -24.48 7.55 -12.93
CA GLU A 170 -25.80 6.88 -12.84
C GLU A 170 -25.73 5.36 -12.99
N ASN A 171 -24.74 4.84 -13.73
CA ASN A 171 -24.53 3.40 -13.89
C ASN A 171 -23.66 2.76 -12.76
N GLY A 172 -23.37 3.51 -11.70
CA GLY A 172 -22.63 3.01 -10.54
C GLY A 172 -21.11 3.01 -10.68
N SER A 173 -20.56 3.62 -11.74
CA SER A 173 -19.12 3.62 -11.99
C SER A 173 -18.44 4.95 -11.64
N TRP A 174 -17.10 4.95 -11.68
CA TRP A 174 -16.24 6.13 -11.59
C TRP A 174 -15.30 6.18 -12.79
N ASP A 175 -15.24 7.33 -13.45
CA ASP A 175 -14.32 7.56 -14.58
C ASP A 175 -12.95 8.01 -14.07
N SER A 176 -11.91 7.26 -14.39
CA SER A 176 -10.53 7.59 -14.07
C SER A 176 -9.78 8.10 -15.30
N ARG A 177 -9.09 9.24 -15.14
CA ARG A 177 -8.15 9.75 -16.15
C ARG A 177 -6.91 8.90 -16.29
N GLU A 178 -6.54 8.17 -15.23
CA GLU A 178 -5.35 7.34 -15.16
C GLU A 178 -5.45 6.12 -16.08
N ALA A 179 -6.56 5.36 -15.98
CA ALA A 179 -6.71 4.11 -16.72
C ALA A 179 -8.18 3.76 -17.06
N GLY A 180 -9.05 4.76 -17.13
CA GLY A 180 -10.43 4.61 -17.56
C GLY A 180 -11.37 4.05 -16.49
N ARG A 181 -12.62 3.84 -16.90
CA ARG A 181 -13.75 3.55 -16.02
C ARG A 181 -13.63 2.26 -15.22
N VAL A 182 -13.16 1.19 -15.84
CA VAL A 182 -13.02 -0.12 -15.16
C VAL A 182 -12.04 0.02 -14.00
N TYR A 183 -10.90 0.66 -14.24
CA TYR A 183 -9.89 0.90 -13.22
C TYR A 183 -10.43 1.80 -12.09
N GLY A 184 -11.02 2.96 -12.43
CA GLY A 184 -11.59 3.87 -11.44
C GLY A 184 -12.63 3.19 -10.54
N THR A 185 -13.55 2.44 -11.15
CA THR A 185 -14.57 1.69 -10.41
C THR A 185 -13.97 0.62 -9.50
N ALA A 186 -13.00 -0.15 -9.99
CA ALA A 186 -12.33 -1.17 -9.19
C ALA A 186 -11.58 -0.56 -7.99
N MET A 187 -10.82 0.52 -8.20
CA MET A 187 -10.09 1.19 -7.13
C MET A 187 -11.03 1.79 -6.08
N MET A 188 -12.17 2.38 -6.50
CA MET A 188 -13.17 2.90 -5.56
C MET A 188 -13.87 1.78 -4.78
N ALA A 189 -14.24 0.69 -5.44
CA ALA A 189 -14.82 -0.47 -4.75
C ALA A 189 -13.87 -1.02 -3.68
N LEU A 190 -12.58 -1.13 -4.00
CA LEU A 190 -11.55 -1.58 -3.05
C LEU A 190 -11.34 -0.57 -1.91
N ALA A 191 -11.35 0.74 -2.19
CA ALA A 191 -11.21 1.77 -1.17
C ALA A 191 -12.41 1.78 -0.19
N PHE A 192 -13.64 1.69 -0.70
CA PHE A 192 -14.85 1.67 0.13
C PHE A 192 -15.02 0.38 0.94
N THR A 193 -14.44 -0.73 0.47
CA THR A 193 -14.57 -2.03 1.14
C THR A 193 -13.45 -2.34 2.13
N VAL A 194 -12.53 -1.40 2.35
CA VAL A 194 -11.42 -1.55 3.31
C VAL A 194 -11.87 -2.05 4.69
N PRO A 195 -12.97 -1.53 5.31
CA PRO A 195 -13.40 -2.01 6.62
C PRO A 195 -13.80 -3.50 6.66
N TYR A 196 -14.11 -4.09 5.52
CA TYR A 196 -14.47 -5.53 5.46
C TYR A 196 -13.25 -6.47 5.48
N ARG A 197 -12.00 -5.93 5.40
CA ARG A 197 -10.74 -6.70 5.56
C ARG A 197 -10.72 -8.01 4.76
N GLN A 198 -11.10 -7.94 3.48
CA GLN A 198 -11.34 -9.13 2.66
C GLN A 198 -10.09 -9.99 2.44
N LEU A 199 -8.89 -9.41 2.52
CA LEU A 199 -7.62 -10.13 2.40
C LEU A 199 -6.92 -10.25 3.76
N PRO A 200 -6.33 -11.42 4.07
CA PRO A 200 -5.61 -11.64 5.34
C PRO A 200 -4.51 -10.62 5.62
N ILE A 201 -3.85 -10.11 4.58
CA ILE A 201 -2.80 -9.09 4.72
C ILE A 201 -3.30 -7.79 5.37
N TYR A 202 -4.60 -7.47 5.22
CA TYR A 202 -5.22 -6.26 5.76
C TYR A 202 -5.94 -6.47 7.09
N GLN A 203 -5.84 -7.66 7.67
CA GLN A 203 -6.37 -7.90 9.01
C GLN A 203 -5.53 -7.12 10.03
N ARG A 204 -6.21 -6.27 10.77
CA ARG A 204 -5.64 -5.40 11.79
C ARG A 204 -5.69 -6.10 13.15
N ASP A 205 -4.69 -5.86 13.98
CA ASP A 205 -4.74 -6.24 15.39
C ASP A 205 -5.56 -5.19 16.15
N GLU A 206 -6.80 -5.53 16.52
CA GLU A 206 -7.73 -4.61 17.18
C GLU A 206 -7.35 -4.30 18.62
N THR A 207 -6.44 -5.08 19.22
CA THR A 207 -5.99 -4.84 20.60
C THR A 207 -5.23 -3.51 20.75
N VAL A 208 -4.73 -2.97 19.65
CA VAL A 208 -4.00 -1.70 19.61
C VAL A 208 -4.93 -0.51 19.88
N ASP A 209 -6.20 -0.59 19.47
CA ASP A 209 -7.17 0.51 19.67
C ASP A 209 -7.68 0.62 21.12
N GLU A 210 -7.57 -0.44 21.92
CA GLU A 210 -8.01 -0.45 23.31
C GLU A 210 -7.05 0.30 24.25
N THR A 211 -5.82 0.55 23.81
CA THR A 211 -4.79 1.24 24.61
C THR A 211 -4.82 2.76 24.44
N GLU A 212 -5.59 3.29 23.48
CA GLU A 212 -5.72 4.75 23.24
C GLU A 212 -7.01 5.37 23.82
N LYS A 213 -7.76 4.61 24.63
CA LYS A 213 -8.89 5.09 25.43
C LYS A 213 -8.47 5.33 26.86
#